data_fd9ef955e58ada15011cb2570c5deae2
#
_entry.id   fd9ef955e58ada15011cb2570c5deae2
#
_cell.length_a   1.000
_cell.length_b   1.000
_cell.length_c   1.000
_cell.angle_alpha   90.00
_cell.angle_beta   90.00
_cell.angle_gamma   90.00
#
_symmetry.space_group_name_H-M   'P 1'
#
loop_
_entity.id
_entity.type
_entity.pdbx_description
1 polymer ?
#
loop_
_entity_poly.entity_id
_entity_poly.type
_entity_poly.pdbx_seq_one_letter_code
_entity_poly.pdbx_strand_id
1 'polypeptide(L)'
;SNLNQLKFWYMQAGVTYYLDEVSVVPGNYVSMTPPNSFQTIDGFGAGIKRRTEQLYALETSLRQEIEAFCFQDLEVNMIRFFVYHDLEPSNDNNDPYSLDESQLDWTRYESDPTEARTRYVAEALQNAFSLSNNGFDHIIGNCNSAPGWLKTNGQHNNGGTLIPGGESEFSEFLIAFLQGMKTRYDIDVTEISPTNEPDYEVSYESMNTPPAQLSNIILNLNARLTSSDLDHINIVSPECFRVENSNNNSVSTTNYINTMFESSAVESAVDIVATHTYADLDHNANWNSLKIAAADKPVWVTESANLNSTDQSMTDAANYIKWMLRGFNQGGMTAYMFHLFYEEVDSDGYSSLVAWDTSGNIILPKRYHTFKHFTNLIKKGYQLIGSQIVTAEEGLMVGAFKSPDQSKIVLQLFNEGNEQEVSIDLPIGTNDVLHYMTSDISGINFSIQNDVSFNFGDRYTSLLLPSLSFHSLVFDIDTSVLSLNSPNNAIEFDKIIAYPNPAKEFITLKFPILSDYTIEIYQIDGKKIVETVLHDAKGYQLNVSSFLSGVYFINIGSKSMDKKTTIKFIKEK
;
A
#
# COMPACT_ATOMS: atom_id res chain seq x y z
N SER A 1 -8.54 -32.70 -18.95
CA SER A 1 -8.32 -32.43 -20.36
C SER A 1 -7.11 -33.20 -20.86
N ASN A 2 -7.31 -34.05 -21.88
CA ASN A 2 -6.22 -34.79 -22.50
C ASN A 2 -5.39 -33.82 -23.34
N LEU A 3 -4.20 -33.46 -22.89
CA LEU A 3 -3.20 -32.75 -23.70
C LEU A 3 -2.65 -33.73 -24.74
N ASN A 4 -3.22 -33.71 -25.96
CA ASN A 4 -2.77 -34.57 -27.06
C ASN A 4 -1.58 -34.00 -27.82
N GLN A 5 -1.23 -32.73 -27.65
CA GLN A 5 -0.10 -32.06 -28.33
C GLN A 5 0.40 -30.84 -27.57
N LEU A 6 1.70 -30.75 -27.31
CA LEU A 6 2.41 -29.53 -27.00
C LEU A 6 2.87 -28.87 -28.31
N LYS A 7 2.39 -27.62 -28.57
CA LYS A 7 2.85 -26.84 -29.75
C LYS A 7 3.80 -25.76 -29.29
N PHE A 8 5.02 -25.81 -29.86
CA PHE A 8 6.01 -24.76 -29.65
C PHE A 8 6.05 -23.87 -30.90
N TRP A 9 5.89 -22.56 -30.68
CA TRP A 9 5.94 -21.56 -31.73
C TRP A 9 7.35 -20.98 -31.83
N TYR A 10 7.81 -20.71 -33.06
CA TYR A 10 9.15 -20.16 -33.36
C TYR A 10 10.33 -21.08 -33.09
N MET A 11 10.15 -22.39 -33.14
CA MET A 11 11.25 -23.34 -33.09
C MET A 11 11.97 -23.39 -34.44
N GLN A 12 13.30 -23.33 -34.40
CA GLN A 12 14.13 -23.38 -35.60
C GLN A 12 14.29 -24.83 -36.07
N ALA A 13 14.10 -25.09 -37.35
CA ALA A 13 14.28 -26.42 -37.91
C ALA A 13 15.73 -26.93 -37.74
N GLY A 14 15.89 -28.17 -37.32
CA GLY A 14 17.19 -28.80 -37.07
C GLY A 14 17.83 -28.51 -35.72
N VAL A 15 17.13 -27.81 -34.82
CA VAL A 15 17.55 -27.58 -33.42
C VAL A 15 16.82 -28.53 -32.51
N THR A 16 17.55 -29.25 -31.66
CA THR A 16 16.96 -30.09 -30.59
C THR A 16 16.81 -29.24 -29.34
N TYR A 17 15.58 -29.16 -28.84
CA TYR A 17 15.25 -28.42 -27.61
C TYR A 17 15.10 -29.41 -26.47
N TYR A 18 15.81 -29.17 -25.37
CA TYR A 18 15.65 -29.93 -24.14
C TYR A 18 14.75 -29.15 -23.20
N LEU A 19 13.72 -29.81 -22.71
CA LEU A 19 12.81 -29.27 -21.71
C LEU A 19 13.15 -29.91 -20.37
N ASP A 20 13.63 -29.12 -19.41
CA ASP A 20 14.06 -29.64 -18.13
C ASP A 20 12.87 -29.86 -17.18
N GLU A 21 12.00 -28.92 -17.02
CA GLU A 21 10.72 -29.12 -16.34
C GLU A 21 9.59 -28.53 -17.17
N VAL A 22 8.58 -29.31 -17.49
CA VAL A 22 7.33 -28.81 -18.09
C VAL A 22 6.21 -29.07 -17.10
N SER A 23 5.75 -28.03 -16.45
CA SER A 23 4.49 -28.05 -15.75
C SER A 23 3.42 -27.41 -16.64
N VAL A 24 2.30 -28.09 -16.80
CA VAL A 24 1.13 -27.55 -17.50
C VAL A 24 0.07 -27.29 -16.44
N VAL A 25 -0.19 -26.02 -16.23
CA VAL A 25 -1.24 -25.58 -15.30
C VAL A 25 -2.46 -25.24 -16.17
N PRO A 26 -3.61 -25.85 -15.95
CA PRO A 26 -4.81 -25.49 -16.68
C PRO A 26 -5.37 -24.15 -16.19
N GLY A 27 -5.89 -23.32 -17.11
CA GLY A 27 -6.61 -22.11 -16.77
C GLY A 27 -5.73 -20.92 -16.40
N ASN A 28 -6.25 -20.02 -15.60
CA ASN A 28 -5.58 -18.85 -15.09
C ASN A 28 -4.57 -19.24 -14.01
N TYR A 29 -3.41 -18.61 -14.02
CA TYR A 29 -2.33 -18.94 -13.09
C TYR A 29 -1.84 -17.68 -12.39
N VAL A 30 -1.74 -17.75 -11.07
CA VAL A 30 -1.20 -16.69 -10.22
C VAL A 30 0.10 -17.17 -9.59
N SER A 31 1.16 -16.42 -9.81
CA SER A 31 2.46 -16.67 -9.18
C SER A 31 2.81 -15.55 -8.21
N MET A 32 3.56 -15.92 -7.17
CA MET A 32 4.12 -15.02 -6.18
C MET A 32 5.65 -15.12 -6.14
N THR A 33 6.33 -14.00 -5.91
CA THR A 33 7.79 -13.94 -5.78
C THR A 33 8.17 -13.32 -4.44
N PRO A 34 8.08 -14.08 -3.32
CA PRO A 34 8.33 -13.57 -1.97
C PRO A 34 9.69 -12.88 -1.75
N PRO A 35 10.80 -13.25 -2.46
CA PRO A 35 12.07 -12.52 -2.34
C PRO A 35 12.03 -11.10 -2.89
N ASN A 36 11.10 -10.80 -3.84
CA ASN A 36 10.96 -9.45 -4.41
C ASN A 36 10.02 -8.63 -3.53
N SER A 37 10.57 -7.89 -2.58
CA SER A 37 9.82 -7.01 -1.69
C SER A 37 9.87 -5.57 -2.18
N PHE A 38 8.76 -4.86 -1.98
CA PHE A 38 8.57 -3.46 -2.31
C PHE A 38 8.32 -2.64 -1.04
N GLN A 39 7.34 -1.72 -1.07
CA GLN A 39 7.04 -0.88 0.09
C GLN A 39 6.52 -1.67 1.29
N THR A 40 6.75 -1.10 2.46
CA THR A 40 6.18 -1.58 3.73
C THR A 40 4.84 -0.91 3.98
N ILE A 41 3.87 -1.65 4.49
CA ILE A 41 2.54 -1.15 4.80
C ILE A 41 2.56 -0.42 6.14
N ASP A 42 2.06 0.83 6.16
CA ASP A 42 1.89 1.64 7.35
C ASP A 42 0.54 1.35 8.02
N GLY A 43 -0.53 1.22 7.24
CA GLY A 43 -1.80 0.88 7.82
C GLY A 43 -3.05 1.16 7.00
N PHE A 44 -4.17 1.04 7.73
CA PHE A 44 -5.51 1.23 7.22
C PHE A 44 -6.37 1.96 8.24
N GLY A 45 -7.32 2.78 7.75
CA GLY A 45 -8.20 3.52 8.62
C GLY A 45 -9.35 4.22 7.93
N ALA A 46 -9.94 5.19 8.63
CA ALA A 46 -10.94 6.10 8.09
C ALA A 46 -11.02 7.40 8.88
N GLY A 47 -11.85 8.33 8.40
CA GLY A 47 -12.10 9.60 9.06
C GLY A 47 -13.24 9.55 10.08
N ILE A 48 -13.11 10.33 11.16
CA ILE A 48 -14.20 10.73 12.09
C ILE A 48 -14.45 12.23 11.95
N LYS A 49 -14.70 12.69 10.75
CA LYS A 49 -14.72 14.11 10.42
C LYS A 49 -16.04 14.80 10.68
N ARG A 50 -17.12 14.15 10.29
CA ARG A 50 -18.49 14.65 10.38
C ARG A 50 -19.37 13.58 11.00
N ARG A 51 -20.59 13.95 11.38
CA ARG A 51 -21.60 13.00 11.85
C ARG A 51 -21.35 12.45 13.26
N THR A 52 -20.30 12.88 13.96
CA THR A 52 -20.04 12.44 15.34
C THR A 52 -21.20 12.86 16.27
N GLU A 53 -21.73 14.06 16.07
CA GLU A 53 -22.93 14.52 16.78
C GLU A 53 -24.17 13.66 16.50
N GLN A 54 -24.30 13.12 15.30
CA GLN A 54 -25.41 12.20 14.96
C GLN A 54 -25.24 10.85 15.64
N LEU A 55 -24.02 10.32 15.67
CA LEU A 55 -23.70 9.09 16.40
C LEU A 55 -23.99 9.24 17.90
N TYR A 56 -23.62 10.38 18.49
CA TYR A 56 -23.81 10.65 19.91
C TYR A 56 -25.26 11.02 20.28
N ALA A 57 -26.10 11.31 19.31
CA ALA A 57 -27.54 11.44 19.50
C ALA A 57 -28.29 10.09 19.58
N LEU A 58 -27.64 8.98 19.22
CA LEU A 58 -28.22 7.64 19.32
C LEU A 58 -28.28 7.14 20.76
N GLU A 59 -29.16 6.16 21.00
CA GLU A 59 -29.14 5.39 22.24
C GLU A 59 -27.75 4.76 22.47
N THR A 60 -27.27 4.81 23.71
CA THR A 60 -25.90 4.41 24.06
C THR A 60 -25.54 3.01 23.57
N SER A 61 -26.46 2.04 23.65
CA SER A 61 -26.23 0.66 23.21
C SER A 61 -25.97 0.57 21.69
N LEU A 62 -26.75 1.31 20.90
CA LEU A 62 -26.61 1.35 19.45
C LEU A 62 -25.31 2.05 19.03
N ARG A 63 -24.99 3.18 19.68
CA ARG A 63 -23.71 3.87 19.48
C ARG A 63 -22.52 2.93 19.72
N GLN A 64 -22.51 2.25 20.89
CA GLN A 64 -21.42 1.34 21.25
C GLN A 64 -21.28 0.16 20.26
N GLU A 65 -22.38 -0.32 19.70
CA GLU A 65 -22.32 -1.37 18.67
C GLU A 65 -21.70 -0.85 17.37
N ILE A 66 -22.05 0.38 16.94
CA ILE A 66 -21.44 1.02 15.77
C ILE A 66 -19.95 1.27 16.00
N GLU A 67 -19.58 1.82 17.17
CA GLU A 67 -18.18 2.06 17.55
C GLU A 67 -17.37 0.74 17.58
N ALA A 68 -17.95 -0.36 18.05
CA ALA A 68 -17.31 -1.68 18.03
C ALA A 68 -17.04 -2.19 16.61
N PHE A 69 -17.98 -2.02 15.68
CA PHE A 69 -17.72 -2.34 14.27
C PHE A 69 -16.58 -1.50 13.69
N CYS A 70 -16.52 -0.20 13.99
CA CYS A 70 -15.52 0.71 13.46
C CYS A 70 -14.11 0.47 14.02
N PHE A 71 -14.00 0.29 15.35
CA PHE A 71 -12.72 0.40 16.04
C PHE A 71 -12.19 -0.93 16.59
N GLN A 72 -13.05 -1.94 16.73
CA GLN A 72 -12.66 -3.26 17.20
C GLN A 72 -12.69 -4.32 16.10
N ASP A 73 -13.80 -4.44 15.35
CA ASP A 73 -13.97 -5.51 14.34
C ASP A 73 -13.14 -5.28 13.07
N LEU A 74 -12.91 -4.02 12.68
CA LEU A 74 -12.06 -3.66 11.53
C LEU A 74 -10.56 -3.74 11.80
N GLU A 75 -10.12 -3.82 13.06
CA GLU A 75 -8.70 -3.89 13.43
C GLU A 75 -7.80 -2.84 12.73
N VAL A 76 -8.32 -1.65 12.54
CA VAL A 76 -7.61 -0.50 11.94
C VAL A 76 -6.58 0.09 12.88
N ASN A 77 -5.56 0.76 12.33
CA ASN A 77 -4.51 1.42 13.09
C ASN A 77 -4.30 2.90 12.73
N MET A 78 -5.20 3.47 11.92
CA MET A 78 -5.15 4.86 11.49
C MET A 78 -6.50 5.53 11.70
N ILE A 79 -6.48 6.79 12.17
CA ILE A 79 -7.68 7.61 12.37
C ILE A 79 -7.39 9.05 11.95
N ARG A 80 -8.33 9.67 11.23
CA ARG A 80 -8.19 11.04 10.71
C ARG A 80 -9.37 11.89 11.14
N PHE A 81 -9.12 13.12 11.60
CA PHE A 81 -10.14 14.03 12.11
C PHE A 81 -9.81 15.48 11.80
N PHE A 82 -10.78 16.39 12.00
CA PHE A 82 -10.63 17.78 11.62
C PHE A 82 -9.87 18.64 12.62
N VAL A 83 -9.02 19.52 12.09
CA VAL A 83 -8.63 20.78 12.70
C VAL A 83 -9.68 21.83 12.30
N TYR A 84 -10.56 22.19 13.22
CA TYR A 84 -11.67 23.10 12.91
C TYR A 84 -11.19 24.54 12.82
N HIS A 85 -11.60 25.24 11.74
CA HIS A 85 -11.23 26.62 11.42
C HIS A 85 -11.64 27.66 12.49
N ASP A 86 -12.62 27.36 13.33
CA ASP A 86 -13.11 28.23 14.38
C ASP A 86 -12.54 27.92 15.77
N LEU A 87 -11.49 27.10 15.82
CA LEU A 87 -10.67 26.94 17.02
C LEU A 87 -10.07 28.29 17.45
N GLU A 88 -9.71 29.13 16.50
CA GLU A 88 -9.27 30.49 16.70
C GLU A 88 -10.19 31.46 15.92
N PRO A 89 -11.30 31.92 16.54
CA PRO A 89 -12.33 32.70 15.83
C PRO A 89 -11.88 34.07 15.36
N SER A 90 -10.86 34.63 15.97
CA SER A 90 -10.17 35.86 15.61
C SER A 90 -8.71 35.78 16.02
N ASN A 91 -7.81 36.54 15.33
CA ASN A 91 -6.41 36.59 15.73
C ASN A 91 -6.28 36.93 17.22
N ASP A 92 -5.60 36.10 17.97
CA ASP A 92 -5.42 36.23 19.42
C ASP A 92 -4.51 37.42 19.75
N ASN A 93 -3.48 37.70 18.94
CA ASN A 93 -2.53 38.81 19.08
C ASN A 93 -1.80 39.13 17.75
N ASN A 94 -0.74 39.96 17.77
CA ASN A 94 0.02 40.30 16.56
C ASN A 94 1.40 39.63 16.49
N ASP A 95 1.70 38.71 17.38
CA ASP A 95 2.97 37.99 17.43
C ASP A 95 2.73 36.49 17.15
N PRO A 96 3.00 35.99 15.93
CA PRO A 96 2.75 34.59 15.56
C PRO A 96 3.60 33.59 16.33
N TYR A 97 4.38 34.04 17.29
CA TYR A 97 5.20 33.21 18.18
C TYR A 97 4.72 33.24 19.64
N SER A 98 3.58 33.86 19.93
CA SER A 98 3.06 34.07 21.28
C SER A 98 1.57 33.77 21.36
N LEU A 99 1.22 32.49 21.57
CA LEU A 99 -0.16 32.02 21.67
C LEU A 99 -0.86 32.51 22.94
N ASP A 100 -2.06 33.10 22.81
CA ASP A 100 -3.01 33.35 23.91
C ASP A 100 -4.08 32.25 23.94
N GLU A 101 -3.84 31.16 24.66
CA GLU A 101 -4.75 30.03 24.78
C GLU A 101 -6.17 30.41 25.24
N SER A 102 -6.34 31.57 25.89
CA SER A 102 -7.65 32.04 26.39
C SER A 102 -8.58 32.48 25.26
N GLN A 103 -8.07 32.71 24.07
CA GLN A 103 -8.83 33.10 22.88
C GLN A 103 -9.27 31.91 22.02
N LEU A 104 -8.84 30.69 22.37
CA LEU A 104 -9.17 29.48 21.62
C LEU A 104 -10.55 28.92 22.01
N ASP A 105 -11.32 28.51 21.01
CA ASP A 105 -12.66 27.92 21.17
C ASP A 105 -12.65 26.41 20.91
N TRP A 106 -12.64 25.64 21.97
CA TRP A 106 -12.58 24.17 21.91
C TRP A 106 -13.94 23.48 21.82
N THR A 107 -15.05 24.22 21.73
CA THR A 107 -16.42 23.65 21.78
C THR A 107 -16.70 22.62 20.68
N ARG A 108 -15.98 22.70 19.53
CA ARG A 108 -16.11 21.70 18.47
C ARG A 108 -15.57 20.32 18.85
N TYR A 109 -14.68 20.25 19.81
CA TYR A 109 -14.08 19.00 20.29
C TYR A 109 -14.75 18.47 21.55
N GLU A 110 -15.50 19.33 22.24
CA GLU A 110 -16.12 19.04 23.53
C GLU A 110 -17.38 18.17 23.43
N SER A 111 -17.71 17.54 24.52
CA SER A 111 -18.91 16.70 24.69
C SER A 111 -20.03 17.38 25.47
N ASP A 112 -20.11 18.72 25.47
CA ASP A 112 -21.17 19.48 26.10
C ASP A 112 -22.42 19.58 25.22
N PRO A 113 -23.49 18.83 25.49
CA PRO A 113 -24.71 18.82 24.68
C PRO A 113 -25.51 20.14 24.74
N THR A 114 -25.10 21.08 25.58
CA THR A 114 -25.75 22.41 25.65
C THR A 114 -25.20 23.37 24.61
N GLU A 115 -24.04 23.06 24.02
CA GLU A 115 -23.37 23.87 23.01
C GLU A 115 -23.78 23.46 21.59
N ALA A 116 -24.27 24.40 20.82
CA ALA A 116 -24.77 24.12 19.44
C ALA A 116 -23.70 23.63 18.47
N ARG A 117 -22.40 23.86 18.75
CA ARG A 117 -21.27 23.46 17.93
C ARG A 117 -20.57 22.19 18.39
N THR A 118 -21.03 21.59 19.48
CA THR A 118 -20.44 20.38 20.05
C THR A 118 -20.43 19.25 19.01
N ARG A 119 -19.28 18.60 18.87
CA ARG A 119 -19.06 17.52 17.91
C ARG A 119 -18.64 16.19 18.54
N TYR A 120 -18.39 16.15 19.84
CA TYR A 120 -17.95 14.96 20.57
C TYR A 120 -16.65 14.33 20.05
N VAL A 121 -15.81 15.06 19.32
CA VAL A 121 -14.65 14.49 18.62
C VAL A 121 -13.62 13.93 19.59
N ALA A 122 -13.33 14.64 20.68
CA ALA A 122 -12.37 14.17 21.69
C ALA A 122 -12.86 12.89 22.38
N GLU A 123 -14.15 12.82 22.75
CA GLU A 123 -14.75 11.61 23.34
C GLU A 123 -14.75 10.44 22.33
N ALA A 124 -15.08 10.70 21.07
CA ALA A 124 -15.06 9.68 20.01
C ALA A 124 -13.65 9.10 19.78
N LEU A 125 -12.62 9.94 19.80
CA LEU A 125 -11.22 9.50 19.72
C LEU A 125 -10.83 8.65 20.94
N GLN A 126 -11.17 9.08 22.15
CA GLN A 126 -10.89 8.34 23.37
C GLN A 126 -11.61 6.99 23.41
N ASN A 127 -12.87 6.92 22.92
CA ASN A 127 -13.60 5.67 22.75
C ASN A 127 -12.93 4.77 21.72
N ALA A 128 -12.52 5.32 20.58
CA ALA A 128 -11.79 4.57 19.56
C ALA A 128 -10.50 3.95 20.12
N PHE A 129 -9.71 4.72 20.87
CA PHE A 129 -8.49 4.23 21.51
C PHE A 129 -8.76 3.13 22.54
N SER A 130 -9.86 3.27 23.30
CA SER A 130 -10.27 2.26 24.28
C SER A 130 -10.75 0.95 23.66
N LEU A 131 -11.40 1.02 22.49
CA LEU A 131 -11.96 -0.15 21.80
C LEU A 131 -10.95 -0.86 20.90
N SER A 132 -9.95 -0.13 20.41
CA SER A 132 -8.93 -0.73 19.54
C SER A 132 -8.09 -1.76 20.28
N ASN A 133 -8.01 -2.98 19.74
CA ASN A 133 -7.20 -4.06 20.32
C ASN A 133 -5.68 -3.80 20.22
N ASN A 134 -5.26 -3.02 19.22
CA ASN A 134 -3.85 -2.79 18.89
C ASN A 134 -3.40 -1.34 19.07
N GLY A 135 -4.32 -0.44 19.46
CA GLY A 135 -4.07 1.00 19.47
C GLY A 135 -4.10 1.60 18.06
N PHE A 136 -3.86 2.92 17.98
CA PHE A 136 -3.68 3.63 16.72
C PHE A 136 -2.22 4.05 16.57
N ASP A 137 -1.59 3.64 15.48
CA ASP A 137 -0.23 4.05 15.13
C ASP A 137 -0.18 5.46 14.55
N HIS A 138 -1.29 5.86 13.89
CA HIS A 138 -1.40 7.13 13.17
C HIS A 138 -2.69 7.84 13.54
N ILE A 139 -2.53 9.04 14.11
CA ILE A 139 -3.60 9.92 14.57
C ILE A 139 -3.44 11.25 13.84
N ILE A 140 -4.25 11.46 12.79
CA ILE A 140 -4.02 12.49 11.78
C ILE A 140 -4.96 13.67 12.00
N GLY A 141 -4.41 14.84 12.33
CA GLY A 141 -5.12 16.10 12.32
C GLY A 141 -5.12 16.71 10.91
N ASN A 142 -6.29 16.99 10.35
CA ASN A 142 -6.42 17.51 8.99
C ASN A 142 -7.15 18.85 8.96
N CYS A 143 -6.55 19.87 8.35
CA CYS A 143 -7.11 21.22 8.25
C CYS A 143 -7.76 21.45 6.87
N ASN A 144 -9.10 21.53 6.83
CA ASN A 144 -9.81 21.83 5.58
C ASN A 144 -9.67 23.30 5.18
N SER A 145 -9.57 24.20 6.13
CA SER A 145 -9.48 25.64 5.89
C SER A 145 -8.82 26.33 7.08
N ALA A 146 -7.95 27.27 6.79
CA ALA A 146 -7.54 28.27 7.80
C ALA A 146 -8.76 29.05 8.32
N PRO A 147 -8.67 29.66 9.50
CA PRO A 147 -9.65 30.63 9.98
C PRO A 147 -9.97 31.70 8.94
N GLY A 148 -11.25 32.13 8.88
CA GLY A 148 -11.69 33.10 7.87
C GLY A 148 -10.90 34.41 7.88
N TRP A 149 -10.44 34.88 9.05
CA TRP A 149 -9.65 36.09 9.18
C TRP A 149 -8.24 35.99 8.57
N LEU A 150 -7.72 34.76 8.38
CA LEU A 150 -6.46 34.49 7.67
C LEU A 150 -6.62 34.30 6.15
N LYS A 151 -7.84 34.39 5.61
CA LYS A 151 -8.11 34.09 4.19
C LYS A 151 -8.45 35.33 3.39
N THR A 152 -8.09 35.32 2.11
CA THR A 152 -8.32 36.44 1.18
C THR A 152 -9.79 36.73 0.92
N ASN A 153 -10.68 35.75 1.07
CA ASN A 153 -12.13 35.92 0.96
C ASN A 153 -12.81 36.24 2.29
N GLY A 154 -12.09 36.25 3.41
CA GLY A 154 -12.64 36.49 4.74
C GLY A 154 -13.55 35.40 5.28
N GLN A 155 -13.55 34.21 4.67
CA GLN A 155 -14.46 33.11 5.00
C GLN A 155 -13.72 31.78 5.08
N HIS A 156 -14.18 30.86 5.93
CA HIS A 156 -13.63 29.51 6.03
C HIS A 156 -14.06 28.60 4.87
N ASN A 157 -15.04 28.98 4.07
CA ASN A 157 -15.59 28.23 2.95
C ASN A 157 -15.37 28.95 1.62
N ASN A 158 -15.94 28.38 0.51
CA ASN A 158 -15.86 28.96 -0.85
C ASN A 158 -14.42 29.26 -1.29
N GLY A 159 -13.51 28.31 -1.10
CA GLY A 159 -12.11 28.46 -1.51
C GLY A 159 -11.43 29.67 -0.84
N GLY A 160 -10.85 30.56 -1.63
CA GLY A 160 -9.95 31.61 -1.17
C GLY A 160 -8.56 31.04 -0.82
N THR A 161 -7.56 31.90 -0.76
CA THR A 161 -6.19 31.54 -0.41
C THR A 161 -5.83 32.12 0.95
N LEU A 162 -4.76 31.64 1.56
CA LEU A 162 -4.19 32.30 2.72
C LEU A 162 -3.77 33.74 2.32
N ILE A 163 -3.95 34.70 3.23
CA ILE A 163 -3.49 36.08 2.99
C ILE A 163 -1.96 36.10 2.82
N PRO A 164 -1.39 37.00 1.99
CA PRO A 164 0.06 37.11 1.86
C PRO A 164 0.74 37.38 3.21
N GLY A 165 1.70 36.56 3.59
CA GLY A 165 2.41 36.66 4.87
C GLY A 165 1.68 36.02 6.07
N GLY A 166 0.54 35.37 5.86
CA GLY A 166 -0.22 34.69 6.93
C GLY A 166 0.31 33.31 7.30
N GLU A 167 1.40 32.83 6.70
CA GLU A 167 1.91 31.48 6.92
C GLU A 167 2.37 31.22 8.36
N SER A 168 2.92 32.24 9.02
CA SER A 168 3.38 32.15 10.41
C SER A 168 2.21 32.05 11.39
N GLU A 169 1.18 32.87 11.23
CA GLU A 169 -0.06 32.84 12.02
C GLU A 169 -0.81 31.50 11.80
N PHE A 170 -0.87 31.03 10.54
CA PHE A 170 -1.47 29.75 10.26
C PHE A 170 -0.70 28.59 10.89
N SER A 171 0.62 28.68 10.95
CA SER A 171 1.44 27.68 11.66
C SER A 171 1.21 27.74 13.18
N GLU A 172 1.04 28.94 13.77
CA GLU A 172 0.68 29.08 15.17
C GLU A 172 -0.66 28.40 15.49
N PHE A 173 -1.69 28.68 14.68
CA PHE A 173 -3.01 28.02 14.78
C PHE A 173 -2.89 26.48 14.80
N LEU A 174 -2.06 25.90 13.93
CA LEU A 174 -1.85 24.44 13.89
C LEU A 174 -1.09 23.92 15.12
N ILE A 175 -0.09 24.68 15.61
CA ILE A 175 0.64 24.36 16.85
C ILE A 175 -0.30 24.42 18.07
N ALA A 176 -1.15 25.46 18.14
CA ALA A 176 -2.16 25.61 19.19
C ALA A 176 -3.09 24.38 19.25
N PHE A 177 -3.55 23.92 18.07
CA PHE A 177 -4.34 22.70 17.97
C PHE A 177 -3.58 21.48 18.52
N LEU A 178 -2.36 21.23 18.07
CA LEU A 178 -1.56 20.08 18.49
C LEU A 178 -1.31 20.06 20.00
N GLN A 179 -0.88 21.19 20.56
CA GLN A 179 -0.64 21.33 22.00
C GLN A 179 -1.92 21.17 22.81
N GLY A 180 -3.03 21.75 22.34
CA GLY A 180 -4.31 21.67 23.03
C GLY A 180 -4.92 20.27 23.02
N MET A 181 -4.81 19.53 21.91
CA MET A 181 -5.24 18.12 21.85
C MET A 181 -4.51 17.28 22.91
N LYS A 182 -3.20 17.48 23.06
CA LYS A 182 -2.42 16.79 24.08
C LYS A 182 -2.78 17.23 25.50
N THR A 183 -2.79 18.53 25.75
CA THR A 183 -2.93 19.05 27.14
C THR A 183 -4.35 18.94 27.69
N ARG A 184 -5.38 19.06 26.83
CA ARG A 184 -6.80 19.02 27.23
C ARG A 184 -7.38 17.62 27.24
N TYR A 185 -7.00 16.79 26.26
CA TYR A 185 -7.67 15.50 26.02
C TYR A 185 -6.73 14.30 26.13
N ASP A 186 -5.43 14.52 26.36
CA ASP A 186 -4.36 13.49 26.31
C ASP A 186 -4.34 12.72 24.98
N ILE A 187 -4.57 13.44 23.88
CA ILE A 187 -4.54 12.89 22.53
C ILE A 187 -3.25 13.32 21.84
N ASP A 188 -2.35 12.37 21.59
CA ASP A 188 -1.13 12.57 20.84
C ASP A 188 -1.42 12.49 19.33
N VAL A 189 -1.51 13.63 18.66
CA VAL A 189 -1.58 13.69 17.20
C VAL A 189 -0.20 13.34 16.65
N THR A 190 -0.14 12.38 15.76
CA THR A 190 1.13 11.89 15.19
C THR A 190 1.44 12.48 13.81
N GLU A 191 0.41 12.89 13.09
CA GLU A 191 0.52 13.54 11.78
C GLU A 191 -0.36 14.79 11.72
N ILE A 192 0.13 15.82 11.02
CA ILE A 192 -0.62 17.04 10.72
C ILE A 192 -0.67 17.29 9.21
N SER A 193 -1.88 17.50 8.69
CA SER A 193 -2.08 17.95 7.32
C SER A 193 -2.57 19.40 7.32
N PRO A 194 -1.78 20.35 6.82
CA PRO A 194 -2.13 21.77 6.83
C PRO A 194 -3.22 22.12 5.80
N THR A 195 -3.52 21.24 4.86
CA THR A 195 -4.50 21.48 3.80
C THR A 195 -5.32 20.22 3.53
N ASN A 196 -6.53 20.41 2.99
CA ASN A 196 -7.37 19.37 2.42
C ASN A 196 -7.84 19.84 1.04
N GLU A 197 -7.61 19.02 0.02
CA GLU A 197 -8.02 19.30 -1.36
C GLU A 197 -7.66 20.73 -1.82
N PRO A 198 -6.37 21.13 -1.69
CA PRO A 198 -5.92 22.48 -2.02
C PRO A 198 -6.12 22.85 -3.50
N ASP A 199 -6.46 21.85 -4.31
CA ASP A 199 -6.73 21.89 -5.74
C ASP A 199 -8.22 21.98 -6.08
N TYR A 200 -9.12 21.97 -5.07
CA TYR A 200 -10.56 21.85 -5.29
C TYR A 200 -11.38 22.86 -4.47
N GLU A 201 -12.10 23.74 -5.16
CA GLU A 201 -12.94 24.77 -4.51
C GLU A 201 -14.37 24.24 -4.32
N VAL A 202 -14.86 24.36 -3.09
CA VAL A 202 -16.20 23.93 -2.70
C VAL A 202 -16.90 24.96 -1.83
N SER A 203 -18.23 24.84 -1.69
CA SER A 203 -19.07 25.75 -0.91
C SER A 203 -19.04 25.52 0.60
N TYR A 204 -18.47 24.41 1.04
CA TYR A 204 -18.21 24.12 2.45
C TYR A 204 -16.76 24.49 2.84
N GLU A 205 -16.29 24.10 4.00
CA GLU A 205 -14.93 24.37 4.48
C GLU A 205 -13.88 23.97 3.43
N SER A 206 -13.18 24.96 2.89
CA SER A 206 -12.17 24.74 1.84
C SER A 206 -11.22 25.94 1.71
N MET A 207 -10.00 25.67 1.30
CA MET A 207 -8.97 26.68 1.05
C MET A 207 -8.14 26.28 -0.18
N ASN A 208 -8.20 27.09 -1.24
CA ASN A 208 -7.33 26.91 -2.37
C ASN A 208 -5.89 27.27 -1.98
N THR A 209 -4.97 26.36 -2.17
CA THR A 209 -3.58 26.59 -1.77
C THR A 209 -2.65 26.19 -2.90
N PRO A 210 -2.27 27.13 -3.79
CA PRO A 210 -1.33 26.82 -4.88
C PRO A 210 -0.01 26.24 -4.34
N PRO A 211 0.70 25.39 -5.13
CA PRO A 211 1.92 24.71 -4.69
C PRO A 211 2.97 25.62 -4.04
N ALA A 212 3.16 26.84 -4.57
CA ALA A 212 4.11 27.80 -4.01
C ALA A 212 3.69 28.30 -2.61
N GLN A 213 2.40 28.55 -2.38
CA GLN A 213 1.90 28.94 -1.05
C GLN A 213 1.95 27.76 -0.08
N LEU A 214 1.57 26.55 -0.53
CA LEU A 214 1.66 25.33 0.28
C LEU A 214 3.11 25.05 0.70
N SER A 215 4.07 25.23 -0.19
CA SER A 215 5.49 25.12 0.13
C SER A 215 5.91 26.06 1.26
N ASN A 216 5.46 27.33 1.22
CA ASN A 216 5.74 28.29 2.29
C ASN A 216 5.07 27.89 3.63
N ILE A 217 3.82 27.43 3.60
CA ILE A 217 3.11 26.93 4.78
C ILE A 217 3.90 25.77 5.40
N ILE A 218 4.32 24.79 4.60
CA ILE A 218 5.08 23.61 5.06
C ILE A 218 6.40 24.02 5.71
N LEU A 219 7.15 24.92 5.09
CA LEU A 219 8.43 25.37 5.65
C LEU A 219 8.24 26.11 6.99
N ASN A 220 7.22 26.97 7.09
CA ASN A 220 6.89 27.66 8.34
C ASN A 220 6.44 26.65 9.41
N LEU A 221 5.54 25.74 9.08
CA LEU A 221 5.04 24.71 9.99
C LEU A 221 6.18 23.81 10.50
N ASN A 222 7.04 23.32 9.62
CA ASN A 222 8.19 22.49 10.00
C ASN A 222 9.13 23.22 10.98
N ALA A 223 9.41 24.50 10.73
CA ALA A 223 10.22 25.31 11.64
C ALA A 223 9.52 25.50 13.00
N ARG A 224 8.20 25.68 13.02
CA ARG A 224 7.40 25.84 14.24
C ARG A 224 7.29 24.54 15.02
N LEU A 225 7.08 23.40 14.38
CA LEU A 225 7.09 22.08 15.02
C LEU A 225 8.42 21.89 15.77
N THR A 226 9.55 22.14 15.11
CA THR A 226 10.88 22.04 15.73
C THR A 226 11.05 22.98 16.93
N SER A 227 10.63 24.26 16.80
CA SER A 227 10.79 25.24 17.88
C SER A 227 9.82 25.04 19.05
N SER A 228 8.82 24.19 18.90
CA SER A 228 7.79 23.87 19.90
C SER A 228 7.96 22.48 20.52
N ASP A 229 9.09 21.83 20.30
CA ASP A 229 9.38 20.45 20.73
C ASP A 229 8.35 19.43 20.21
N LEU A 230 7.81 19.66 19.00
CA LEU A 230 6.85 18.82 18.29
C LEU A 230 7.44 18.22 17.00
N ASP A 231 8.76 18.13 16.90
CA ASP A 231 9.51 17.62 15.74
C ASP A 231 9.27 16.13 15.45
N HIS A 232 8.59 15.43 16.36
CA HIS A 232 8.13 14.04 16.19
C HIS A 232 6.82 13.93 15.38
N ILE A 233 6.16 15.04 15.08
CA ILE A 233 4.91 15.07 14.31
C ILE A 233 5.21 15.18 12.82
N ASN A 234 4.70 14.22 12.05
CA ASN A 234 4.93 14.16 10.61
C ASN A 234 4.02 15.15 9.86
N ILE A 235 4.54 15.77 8.80
CA ILE A 235 3.77 16.62 7.89
C ILE A 235 3.24 15.79 6.72
N VAL A 236 1.91 15.74 6.58
CA VAL A 236 1.20 15.08 5.48
C VAL A 236 0.80 16.13 4.44
N SER A 237 1.13 15.91 3.17
CA SER A 237 0.85 16.89 2.09
C SER A 237 0.90 16.22 0.70
N PRO A 238 0.24 16.75 -0.35
CA PRO A 238 -0.68 17.90 -0.36
C PRO A 238 -2.14 17.56 -0.08
N GLU A 239 -2.54 16.27 -0.14
CA GLU A 239 -3.93 15.80 -0.03
C GLU A 239 -4.86 16.35 -1.11
N CYS A 240 -4.41 16.36 -2.36
CA CYS A 240 -5.25 16.80 -3.48
C CYS A 240 -6.41 15.83 -3.74
N PHE A 241 -7.51 16.36 -4.28
CA PHE A 241 -8.72 15.63 -4.66
C PHE A 241 -8.45 14.47 -5.64
N ARG A 242 -7.30 14.50 -6.35
CA ARG A 242 -6.93 13.55 -7.42
C ARG A 242 -5.49 13.08 -7.31
N VAL A 243 -5.29 11.81 -7.66
CA VAL A 243 -3.95 11.21 -7.83
C VAL A 243 -3.19 11.89 -8.97
N GLU A 244 -3.74 11.80 -10.18
CA GLU A 244 -3.26 12.43 -11.40
C GLU A 244 -4.44 12.62 -12.34
N ASN A 245 -4.33 13.60 -13.23
CA ASN A 245 -5.37 13.79 -14.24
C ASN A 245 -4.82 13.53 -15.64
N SER A 246 -5.34 12.52 -16.32
CA SER A 246 -5.02 12.19 -17.71
C SER A 246 -5.55 13.21 -18.72
N ASN A 247 -6.44 14.13 -18.31
CA ASN A 247 -7.18 15.02 -19.19
C ASN A 247 -6.69 16.48 -19.17
N ASN A 248 -5.39 16.73 -19.12
CA ASN A 248 -4.78 18.08 -19.23
C ASN A 248 -5.04 19.05 -18.06
N ASN A 249 -5.46 18.58 -16.90
CA ASN A 249 -5.53 19.45 -15.72
C ASN A 249 -4.18 19.44 -14.99
N SER A 250 -3.61 20.64 -14.86
CA SER A 250 -2.39 20.90 -14.08
C SER A 250 -2.58 20.75 -12.57
N VAL A 251 -3.68 20.18 -12.12
CA VAL A 251 -4.11 20.19 -10.72
C VAL A 251 -4.32 18.76 -10.27
N SER A 252 -3.34 18.19 -9.58
CA SER A 252 -3.37 16.84 -9.02
C SER A 252 -2.23 16.68 -8.01
N THR A 253 -2.27 15.64 -7.20
CA THR A 253 -1.19 15.33 -6.26
C THR A 253 0.16 15.24 -6.97
N THR A 254 0.23 14.51 -8.09
CA THR A 254 1.46 14.37 -8.89
C THR A 254 2.03 15.73 -9.31
N ASN A 255 1.18 16.66 -9.79
CA ASN A 255 1.64 17.97 -10.22
C ASN A 255 2.08 18.86 -9.03
N TYR A 256 1.35 18.80 -7.91
CA TYR A 256 1.73 19.51 -6.69
C TYR A 256 3.11 19.08 -6.22
N ILE A 257 3.32 17.78 -6.06
CA ILE A 257 4.59 17.22 -5.59
C ILE A 257 5.73 17.54 -6.55
N ASN A 258 5.56 17.38 -7.86
CA ASN A 258 6.58 17.75 -8.84
C ASN A 258 7.01 19.22 -8.71
N THR A 259 6.05 20.13 -8.46
CA THR A 259 6.36 21.56 -8.29
C THR A 259 6.99 21.85 -6.93
N MET A 260 6.46 21.26 -5.86
CA MET A 260 6.91 21.50 -4.49
C MET A 260 8.32 20.94 -4.25
N PHE A 261 8.62 19.75 -4.77
CA PHE A 261 9.90 19.07 -4.60
C PHE A 261 11.02 19.59 -5.52
N GLU A 262 10.75 20.60 -6.36
CA GLU A 262 11.82 21.42 -6.94
C GLU A 262 12.66 22.09 -5.83
N SER A 263 12.08 22.29 -4.64
CA SER A 263 12.77 22.74 -3.42
C SER A 263 13.11 21.54 -2.53
N SER A 264 14.39 21.22 -2.40
CA SER A 264 14.86 20.15 -1.50
C SER A 264 14.53 20.43 -0.02
N ALA A 265 14.35 21.67 0.37
CA ALA A 265 13.91 22.03 1.72
C ALA A 265 12.44 21.61 1.96
N VAL A 266 11.57 21.81 0.96
CA VAL A 266 10.17 21.37 1.03
C VAL A 266 10.08 19.86 0.97
N GLU A 267 10.82 19.21 0.07
CA GLU A 267 10.92 17.74 0.01
C GLU A 267 11.35 17.15 1.35
N SER A 268 12.34 17.77 2.03
CA SER A 268 12.79 17.31 3.34
C SER A 268 11.75 17.53 4.44
N ALA A 269 10.92 18.57 4.35
CA ALA A 269 9.91 18.93 5.35
C ALA A 269 8.59 18.15 5.20
N VAL A 270 8.30 17.58 4.03
CA VAL A 270 7.16 16.68 3.83
C VAL A 270 7.58 15.27 4.21
N ASP A 271 6.89 14.65 5.16
CA ASP A 271 7.19 13.29 5.59
C ASP A 271 6.40 12.26 4.80
N ILE A 272 5.14 12.59 4.46
CA ILE A 272 4.20 11.70 3.80
C ILE A 272 3.53 12.42 2.64
N VAL A 273 3.56 11.82 1.46
CA VAL A 273 2.82 12.27 0.29
C VAL A 273 1.41 11.68 0.33
N ALA A 274 0.38 12.53 0.37
CA ALA A 274 -1.00 12.09 0.47
C ALA A 274 -1.87 12.55 -0.69
N THR A 275 -2.85 11.74 -1.04
CA THR A 275 -3.82 11.96 -2.12
C THR A 275 -5.20 11.43 -1.76
N HIS A 276 -6.23 11.91 -2.49
CA HIS A 276 -7.57 11.32 -2.50
C HIS A 276 -7.86 10.61 -3.83
N THR A 277 -8.92 9.80 -3.89
CA THR A 277 -9.27 9.01 -5.09
C THR A 277 -10.57 9.46 -5.78
N TYR A 278 -11.18 10.56 -5.34
CA TYR A 278 -12.53 10.98 -5.78
C TYR A 278 -12.68 11.15 -7.30
N ALA A 279 -11.64 11.56 -7.99
CA ALA A 279 -11.66 11.75 -9.43
C ALA A 279 -11.20 10.52 -10.24
N ASP A 280 -10.86 9.38 -9.58
CA ASP A 280 -10.42 8.14 -10.26
C ASP A 280 -11.55 7.11 -10.35
N LEU A 281 -12.77 7.53 -10.68
CA LEU A 281 -13.92 6.64 -10.79
C LEU A 281 -13.78 5.63 -11.95
N ASP A 282 -13.07 6.00 -13.01
CA ASP A 282 -12.77 5.12 -14.14
C ASP A 282 -11.56 4.21 -13.90
N HIS A 283 -10.92 4.32 -12.74
CA HIS A 283 -9.72 3.57 -12.36
C HIS A 283 -8.59 3.66 -13.39
N ASN A 284 -8.38 4.84 -13.98
CA ASN A 284 -7.40 5.10 -15.01
C ASN A 284 -6.27 6.06 -14.58
N ALA A 285 -6.27 6.52 -13.34
CA ALA A 285 -5.20 7.35 -12.80
C ALA A 285 -3.82 6.68 -12.95
N ASN A 286 -2.83 7.48 -13.31
CA ASN A 286 -1.45 7.01 -13.46
C ASN A 286 -0.73 7.00 -12.10
N TRP A 287 -0.97 5.98 -11.31
CA TRP A 287 -0.35 5.78 -10.01
C TRP A 287 1.19 5.75 -10.05
N ASN A 288 1.76 5.25 -11.16
CA ASN A 288 3.22 5.22 -11.31
C ASN A 288 3.82 6.63 -11.42
N SER A 289 3.13 7.59 -12.02
CA SER A 289 3.58 8.98 -12.03
C SER A 289 3.63 9.57 -10.61
N LEU A 290 2.63 9.27 -9.78
CA LEU A 290 2.64 9.69 -8.37
C LEU A 290 3.79 9.06 -7.60
N LYS A 291 4.01 7.75 -7.76
CA LYS A 291 5.16 7.05 -7.14
C LYS A 291 6.50 7.70 -7.50
N ILE A 292 6.69 8.04 -8.78
CA ILE A 292 7.92 8.70 -9.24
C ILE A 292 8.05 10.09 -8.63
N ALA A 293 6.97 10.88 -8.58
CA ALA A 293 6.97 12.21 -8.00
C ALA A 293 7.23 12.19 -6.48
N ALA A 294 6.68 11.21 -5.77
CA ALA A 294 6.86 11.05 -4.33
C ALA A 294 8.29 10.64 -3.93
N ALA A 295 9.12 10.21 -4.88
CA ALA A 295 10.49 9.72 -4.64
C ALA A 295 10.52 8.58 -3.59
N ASP A 296 11.21 8.79 -2.46
CA ASP A 296 11.32 7.80 -1.38
C ASP A 296 10.28 8.00 -0.27
N LYS A 297 9.36 8.97 -0.41
CA LYS A 297 8.33 9.24 0.60
C LYS A 297 7.22 8.18 0.58
N PRO A 298 6.66 7.80 1.75
CA PRO A 298 5.43 7.03 1.82
C PRO A 298 4.30 7.71 1.03
N VAL A 299 3.48 6.92 0.35
CA VAL A 299 2.30 7.42 -0.36
C VAL A 299 1.05 6.92 0.36
N TRP A 300 0.23 7.84 0.85
CA TRP A 300 -1.02 7.53 1.54
C TRP A 300 -2.24 7.98 0.72
N VAL A 301 -3.29 7.17 0.73
CA VAL A 301 -4.63 7.62 0.39
C VAL A 301 -5.34 7.96 1.69
N THR A 302 -5.58 9.23 1.93
CA THR A 302 -6.12 9.75 3.19
C THR A 302 -7.62 9.99 3.16
N GLU A 303 -8.21 9.98 1.97
CA GLU A 303 -9.66 9.89 1.75
C GLU A 303 -9.99 9.12 0.49
N SER A 304 -11.04 8.31 0.60
CA SER A 304 -11.60 7.56 -0.52
C SER A 304 -13.07 7.32 -0.30
N ALA A 305 -13.89 7.64 -1.29
CA ALA A 305 -15.32 7.32 -1.28
C ALA A 305 -15.91 7.30 -2.69
N ASN A 306 -16.89 6.43 -2.90
CA ASN A 306 -17.84 6.54 -4.00
C ASN A 306 -19.03 7.38 -3.48
N LEU A 307 -18.92 8.69 -3.63
CA LEU A 307 -19.87 9.65 -3.08
C LEU A 307 -21.27 9.49 -3.69
N ASN A 308 -22.29 9.80 -2.88
CA ASN A 308 -23.70 9.78 -3.28
C ASN A 308 -24.20 8.40 -3.76
N SER A 309 -23.65 7.32 -3.20
CA SER A 309 -24.06 5.95 -3.49
C SER A 309 -24.91 5.37 -2.37
N THR A 310 -26.02 4.73 -2.71
CA THR A 310 -26.79 3.86 -1.81
C THR A 310 -26.49 2.38 -2.05
N ASP A 311 -25.57 2.07 -2.95
CA ASP A 311 -25.21 0.71 -3.32
C ASP A 311 -24.42 0.04 -2.17
N GLN A 312 -24.93 -1.10 -1.72
CA GLN A 312 -24.32 -1.91 -0.66
C GLN A 312 -23.64 -3.18 -1.21
N SER A 313 -23.69 -3.37 -2.52
CA SER A 313 -23.26 -4.58 -3.22
C SER A 313 -21.76 -4.62 -3.48
N MET A 314 -21.31 -5.74 -4.05
CA MET A 314 -19.93 -5.88 -4.55
C MET A 314 -19.61 -4.91 -5.70
N THR A 315 -20.59 -4.38 -6.40
CA THR A 315 -20.37 -3.36 -7.45
C THR A 315 -19.77 -2.08 -6.86
N ASP A 316 -20.29 -1.60 -5.75
CA ASP A 316 -19.69 -0.48 -5.01
C ASP A 316 -18.34 -0.86 -4.43
N ALA A 317 -18.25 -2.01 -3.74
CA ALA A 317 -17.02 -2.49 -3.11
C ALA A 317 -15.87 -2.66 -4.11
N ALA A 318 -16.16 -3.03 -5.36
CA ALA A 318 -15.18 -3.17 -6.43
C ALA A 318 -14.34 -1.91 -6.67
N ASN A 319 -14.93 -0.71 -6.49
CA ASN A 319 -14.20 0.55 -6.65
C ASN A 319 -13.05 0.64 -5.63
N TYR A 320 -13.34 0.36 -4.37
CA TYR A 320 -12.36 0.42 -3.28
C TYR A 320 -11.28 -0.65 -3.44
N ILE A 321 -11.65 -1.88 -3.82
CA ILE A 321 -10.68 -2.96 -4.09
C ILE A 321 -9.73 -2.55 -5.22
N LYS A 322 -10.24 -1.98 -6.31
CA LYS A 322 -9.44 -1.52 -7.45
C LYS A 322 -8.50 -0.38 -7.07
N TRP A 323 -8.96 0.62 -6.30
CA TRP A 323 -8.10 1.70 -5.80
C TRP A 323 -6.98 1.15 -4.92
N MET A 324 -7.28 0.26 -3.96
CA MET A 324 -6.28 -0.34 -3.09
C MET A 324 -5.27 -1.18 -3.87
N LEU A 325 -5.71 -2.14 -4.68
CA LEU A 325 -4.79 -3.01 -5.43
C LEU A 325 -3.92 -2.24 -6.44
N ARG A 326 -4.49 -1.22 -7.12
CA ARG A 326 -3.71 -0.38 -8.03
C ARG A 326 -2.76 0.54 -7.28
N GLY A 327 -3.22 1.17 -6.20
CA GLY A 327 -2.38 2.01 -5.34
C GLY A 327 -1.17 1.23 -4.80
N PHE A 328 -1.37 0.02 -4.27
CA PHE A 328 -0.28 -0.83 -3.79
C PHE A 328 0.66 -1.28 -4.92
N ASN A 329 0.11 -1.85 -5.99
CA ASN A 329 0.94 -2.46 -7.04
C ASN A 329 1.67 -1.44 -7.94
N GLN A 330 1.09 -0.26 -8.15
CA GLN A 330 1.59 0.74 -9.11
C GLN A 330 2.04 2.03 -8.44
N GLY A 331 1.34 2.44 -7.36
CA GLY A 331 1.50 3.74 -6.72
C GLY A 331 2.54 3.78 -5.60
N GLY A 332 3.09 2.65 -5.18
CA GLY A 332 3.93 2.60 -4.00
C GLY A 332 3.17 2.94 -2.71
N MET A 333 1.84 2.86 -2.74
CA MET A 333 0.98 3.20 -1.61
C MET A 333 1.32 2.34 -0.38
N THR A 334 1.40 2.99 0.78
CA THR A 334 1.72 2.34 2.06
C THR A 334 0.55 2.37 3.04
N ALA A 335 -0.43 3.26 2.84
CA ALA A 335 -1.63 3.34 3.66
C ALA A 335 -2.88 3.72 2.86
N TYR A 336 -4.04 3.29 3.37
CA TYR A 336 -5.33 3.60 2.75
C TYR A 336 -6.41 3.88 3.78
N MET A 337 -7.12 5.00 3.58
CA MET A 337 -8.20 5.42 4.47
C MET A 337 -9.50 5.70 3.71
N PHE A 338 -10.59 5.22 4.27
CA PHE A 338 -11.93 5.63 3.86
C PHE A 338 -12.22 7.06 4.33
N HIS A 339 -13.12 7.74 3.62
CA HIS A 339 -13.56 9.09 3.98
C HIS A 339 -14.15 9.11 5.40
N LEU A 340 -15.07 8.14 5.72
CA LEU A 340 -15.73 8.06 7.02
C LEU A 340 -15.81 6.63 7.58
N PHE A 341 -15.65 6.51 8.88
CA PHE A 341 -15.99 5.29 9.60
C PHE A 341 -17.49 5.04 9.62
N TYR A 342 -18.26 6.08 9.94
CA TYR A 342 -19.68 5.95 10.20
C TYR A 342 -20.48 7.16 9.71
N GLU A 343 -21.77 6.93 9.40
CA GLU A 343 -22.66 7.94 8.88
C GLU A 343 -24.14 7.49 9.03
N GLU A 344 -25.05 8.43 9.33
CA GLU A 344 -26.48 8.20 9.16
C GLU A 344 -26.82 8.24 7.68
N VAL A 345 -27.66 7.31 7.21
CA VAL A 345 -28.14 7.30 5.83
C VAL A 345 -29.05 8.49 5.61
N ASP A 346 -28.74 9.34 4.64
CA ASP A 346 -29.58 10.46 4.23
C ASP A 346 -30.15 10.25 2.82
N SER A 347 -30.85 11.26 2.29
CA SER A 347 -31.49 11.19 0.96
C SER A 347 -30.49 11.05 -0.19
N ASP A 348 -29.26 11.48 0.01
CA ASP A 348 -28.21 11.52 -1.02
C ASP A 348 -27.35 10.26 -0.99
N GLY A 349 -27.59 9.36 -0.01
CA GLY A 349 -26.83 8.14 0.19
C GLY A 349 -25.83 8.24 1.33
N TYR A 350 -24.86 7.34 1.33
CA TYR A 350 -23.78 7.31 2.32
C TYR A 350 -22.51 6.66 1.73
N SER A 351 -21.39 7.08 2.26
CA SER A 351 -20.07 6.62 1.79
C SER A 351 -19.20 5.98 2.88
N SER A 352 -19.75 5.86 4.10
CA SER A 352 -19.07 5.30 5.26
C SER A 352 -18.92 3.78 5.21
N LEU A 353 -18.06 3.26 6.08
CA LEU A 353 -17.89 1.82 6.31
C LEU A 353 -19.07 1.23 7.08
N VAL A 354 -19.55 1.94 8.10
CA VAL A 354 -20.71 1.57 8.89
C VAL A 354 -21.76 2.67 8.75
N ALA A 355 -23.02 2.29 8.49
CA ALA A 355 -24.13 3.23 8.43
C ALA A 355 -25.29 2.78 9.31
N TRP A 356 -26.21 3.69 9.59
CA TRP A 356 -27.48 3.36 10.23
C TRP A 356 -28.63 4.14 9.61
N ASP A 357 -29.81 3.54 9.59
CA ASP A 357 -31.04 4.19 9.13
C ASP A 357 -31.75 4.94 10.27
N THR A 358 -32.78 5.72 9.91
CA THR A 358 -33.61 6.47 10.90
C THR A 358 -34.37 5.57 11.88
N SER A 359 -34.44 4.26 11.66
CA SER A 359 -35.01 3.28 12.57
C SER A 359 -33.97 2.67 13.50
N GLY A 360 -32.70 3.04 13.38
CA GLY A 360 -31.58 2.51 14.15
C GLY A 360 -31.06 1.15 13.65
N ASN A 361 -31.42 0.71 12.44
CA ASN A 361 -30.83 -0.50 11.88
C ASN A 361 -29.42 -0.23 11.38
N ILE A 362 -28.44 -1.01 11.84
CA ILE A 362 -27.06 -0.92 11.39
C ILE A 362 -26.92 -1.55 10.00
N ILE A 363 -26.19 -0.90 9.12
CA ILE A 363 -25.92 -1.32 7.73
C ILE A 363 -24.41 -1.51 7.58
N LEU A 364 -24.02 -2.73 7.22
CA LEU A 364 -22.65 -3.10 6.88
C LEU A 364 -22.60 -3.45 5.38
N PRO A 365 -22.24 -2.50 4.50
CA PRO A 365 -22.20 -2.75 3.06
C PRO A 365 -21.03 -3.68 2.68
N LYS A 366 -21.02 -4.20 1.45
CA LYS A 366 -19.94 -5.10 1.00
C LYS A 366 -18.55 -4.44 1.09
N ARG A 367 -18.43 -3.11 0.92
CA ARG A 367 -17.16 -2.38 1.12
C ARG A 367 -16.60 -2.53 2.55
N TYR A 368 -17.44 -2.62 3.58
CA TYR A 368 -17.01 -2.94 4.94
C TYR A 368 -16.34 -4.31 5.00
N HIS A 369 -17.00 -5.33 4.47
CA HIS A 369 -16.49 -6.70 4.49
C HIS A 369 -15.27 -6.89 3.61
N THR A 370 -15.18 -6.21 2.47
CA THR A 370 -13.98 -6.25 1.62
C THR A 370 -12.81 -5.50 2.23
N PHE A 371 -13.07 -4.45 3.02
CA PHE A 371 -12.00 -3.76 3.75
C PHE A 371 -11.37 -4.64 4.82
N LYS A 372 -12.13 -5.52 5.48
CA LYS A 372 -11.60 -6.51 6.44
C LYS A 372 -10.55 -7.46 5.83
N HIS A 373 -10.62 -7.75 4.54
CA HIS A 373 -9.58 -8.52 3.86
C HIS A 373 -8.20 -7.83 3.92
N PHE A 374 -8.18 -6.50 4.03
CA PHE A 374 -6.95 -5.74 4.20
C PHE A 374 -6.65 -5.54 5.69
N THR A 375 -7.55 -4.95 6.43
CA THR A 375 -7.30 -4.50 7.82
C THR A 375 -7.05 -5.65 8.79
N ASN A 376 -7.79 -6.76 8.66
CA ASN A 376 -7.67 -7.89 9.58
C ASN A 376 -6.53 -8.85 9.17
N LEU A 377 -6.15 -8.89 7.90
CA LEU A 377 -5.16 -9.84 7.40
C LEU A 377 -3.78 -9.24 7.12
N ILE A 378 -3.70 -7.96 6.79
CA ILE A 378 -2.45 -7.26 6.48
C ILE A 378 -2.20 -6.22 7.57
N LYS A 379 -1.12 -6.39 8.33
CA LYS A 379 -0.80 -5.51 9.45
C LYS A 379 0.34 -4.54 9.10
N LYS A 380 0.50 -3.50 9.92
CA LYS A 380 1.66 -2.61 9.84
C LYS A 380 2.96 -3.43 9.80
N GLY A 381 3.85 -3.03 8.92
CA GLY A 381 5.13 -3.72 8.72
C GLY A 381 5.11 -4.84 7.69
N TYR A 382 3.93 -5.30 7.23
CA TYR A 382 3.88 -6.20 6.07
C TYR A 382 4.49 -5.53 4.85
N GLN A 383 5.10 -6.31 3.97
CA GLN A 383 5.69 -5.83 2.72
C GLN A 383 4.91 -6.33 1.52
N LEU A 384 4.61 -5.44 0.58
CA LEU A 384 4.15 -5.87 -0.73
C LEU A 384 5.25 -6.73 -1.37
N ILE A 385 4.89 -7.87 -1.93
CA ILE A 385 5.78 -8.75 -2.69
C ILE A 385 5.34 -8.89 -4.14
N GLY A 386 6.24 -9.35 -4.99
CA GLY A 386 5.91 -9.58 -6.40
C GLY A 386 4.79 -10.60 -6.56
N SER A 387 3.80 -10.26 -7.36
CA SER A 387 2.71 -11.14 -7.77
C SER A 387 2.31 -10.84 -9.21
N GLN A 388 1.91 -11.86 -9.95
CA GLN A 388 1.48 -11.68 -11.34
C GLN A 388 0.44 -12.74 -11.74
N ILE A 389 -0.38 -12.34 -12.70
CA ILE A 389 -1.34 -13.20 -13.38
C ILE A 389 -0.75 -13.58 -14.74
N VAL A 390 -0.67 -14.88 -15.02
CA VAL A 390 0.01 -15.43 -16.22
C VAL A 390 -0.97 -15.83 -17.32
N THR A 391 -2.20 -15.36 -17.30
CA THR A 391 -3.17 -15.71 -18.34
C THR A 391 -4.04 -14.57 -18.81
N ALA A 392 -4.83 -14.87 -19.84
CA ALA A 392 -5.45 -13.92 -20.74
C ALA A 392 -6.91 -13.56 -20.42
N GLU A 393 -7.46 -13.94 -19.27
CA GLU A 393 -8.83 -13.55 -18.94
C GLU A 393 -8.83 -12.18 -18.25
N GLU A 394 -9.64 -11.27 -18.77
CA GLU A 394 -9.82 -9.93 -18.24
C GLU A 394 -10.58 -9.98 -16.89
N GLY A 395 -10.33 -8.99 -16.04
CA GLY A 395 -11.09 -8.78 -14.80
C GLY A 395 -10.51 -9.45 -13.55
N LEU A 396 -9.34 -10.10 -13.61
CA LEU A 396 -8.64 -10.60 -12.43
C LEU A 396 -7.56 -9.61 -11.98
N MET A 397 -7.56 -9.25 -10.69
CA MET A 397 -6.50 -8.45 -10.06
C MET A 397 -5.90 -9.19 -8.88
N VAL A 398 -4.62 -8.94 -8.63
CA VAL A 398 -3.85 -9.62 -7.58
C VAL A 398 -2.97 -8.65 -6.81
N GLY A 399 -2.78 -8.92 -5.52
CA GLY A 399 -1.77 -8.30 -4.67
C GLY A 399 -1.30 -9.31 -3.64
N ALA A 400 -0.02 -9.30 -3.28
CA ALA A 400 0.50 -10.23 -2.29
C ALA A 400 1.36 -9.50 -1.26
N PHE A 401 1.25 -9.91 0.00
CA PHE A 401 1.87 -9.25 1.14
C PHE A 401 2.52 -10.28 2.06
N LYS A 402 3.68 -9.96 2.59
CA LYS A 402 4.46 -10.85 3.45
C LYS A 402 4.65 -10.21 4.83
N SER A 403 4.43 -10.98 5.90
CA SER A 403 4.72 -10.53 7.27
C SER A 403 6.22 -10.27 7.49
N PRO A 404 6.59 -9.38 8.44
CA PRO A 404 7.99 -9.06 8.73
C PRO A 404 8.82 -10.28 9.12
N ASP A 405 8.25 -11.21 9.87
CA ASP A 405 8.87 -12.47 10.30
C ASP A 405 8.83 -13.59 9.25
N GLN A 406 8.23 -13.30 8.08
CA GLN A 406 8.04 -14.23 6.96
C GLN A 406 7.18 -15.46 7.26
N SER A 407 6.52 -15.50 8.41
CA SER A 407 5.66 -16.62 8.81
C SER A 407 4.32 -16.63 8.08
N LYS A 408 3.93 -15.50 7.47
CA LYS A 408 2.67 -15.37 6.74
C LYS A 408 2.84 -14.69 5.39
N ILE A 409 2.10 -15.18 4.40
CA ILE A 409 1.87 -14.50 3.12
C ILE A 409 0.36 -14.37 2.93
N VAL A 410 -0.09 -13.18 2.58
CA VAL A 410 -1.50 -12.89 2.25
C VAL A 410 -1.59 -12.59 0.77
N LEU A 411 -2.31 -13.41 0.03
CA LEU A 411 -2.63 -13.19 -1.37
C LEU A 411 -4.04 -12.67 -1.49
N GLN A 412 -4.20 -11.51 -2.10
CA GLN A 412 -5.48 -10.88 -2.44
C GLN A 412 -5.81 -11.16 -3.90
N LEU A 413 -7.03 -11.66 -4.18
CA LEU A 413 -7.52 -11.93 -5.53
C LEU A 413 -8.88 -11.28 -5.70
N PHE A 414 -9.03 -10.41 -6.68
CA PHE A 414 -10.30 -9.82 -7.06
C PHE A 414 -10.69 -10.31 -8.46
N ASN A 415 -11.84 -10.98 -8.54
CA ASN A 415 -12.45 -11.38 -9.80
C ASN A 415 -13.63 -10.47 -10.13
N GLU A 416 -13.43 -9.51 -11.02
CA GLU A 416 -14.49 -8.65 -11.57
C GLU A 416 -15.21 -9.32 -12.76
N GLY A 417 -14.58 -10.35 -13.35
CA GLY A 417 -15.06 -11.06 -14.53
C GLY A 417 -16.08 -12.15 -14.23
N ASN A 418 -16.23 -13.07 -15.18
CA ASN A 418 -17.05 -14.27 -15.02
C ASN A 418 -16.41 -15.23 -13.99
N GLU A 419 -17.19 -16.23 -13.57
CA GLU A 419 -16.67 -17.33 -12.76
C GLU A 419 -15.51 -18.02 -13.49
N GLN A 420 -14.39 -18.22 -12.78
CA GLN A 420 -13.18 -18.81 -13.37
C GLN A 420 -12.40 -19.64 -12.36
N GLU A 421 -11.75 -20.69 -12.84
CA GLU A 421 -10.79 -21.47 -12.05
C GLU A 421 -9.39 -20.85 -12.18
N VAL A 422 -8.71 -20.70 -11.04
CA VAL A 422 -7.37 -20.13 -10.95
C VAL A 422 -6.44 -21.11 -10.24
N SER A 423 -5.30 -21.41 -10.84
CA SER A 423 -4.20 -22.12 -10.20
C SER A 423 -3.27 -21.13 -9.50
N ILE A 424 -2.91 -21.42 -8.27
CA ILE A 424 -2.16 -20.50 -7.39
C ILE A 424 -0.89 -21.18 -6.93
N ASP A 425 0.27 -20.55 -7.12
CA ASP A 425 1.53 -21.02 -6.55
C ASP A 425 1.46 -21.11 -5.04
N LEU A 426 1.92 -22.23 -4.50
CA LEU A 426 2.11 -22.40 -3.07
C LEU A 426 3.52 -21.91 -2.70
N PRO A 427 3.65 -20.92 -1.80
CA PRO A 427 4.95 -20.51 -1.28
C PRO A 427 5.69 -21.68 -0.64
N ILE A 428 7.02 -21.70 -0.77
CA ILE A 428 7.85 -22.73 -0.14
C ILE A 428 7.64 -22.69 1.39
N GLY A 429 7.40 -23.84 1.99
CA GLY A 429 7.15 -23.97 3.42
C GLY A 429 5.69 -23.78 3.83
N THR A 430 4.75 -23.72 2.88
CA THR A 430 3.33 -23.64 3.20
C THR A 430 2.88 -24.86 4.03
N ASN A 431 2.42 -24.60 5.26
CA ASN A 431 1.87 -25.60 6.16
C ASN A 431 0.35 -25.61 6.14
N ASP A 432 -0.26 -24.44 6.05
CA ASP A 432 -1.71 -24.25 6.06
C ASP A 432 -2.12 -23.06 5.20
N VAL A 433 -3.38 -23.07 4.74
CA VAL A 433 -3.97 -21.97 3.96
C VAL A 433 -5.38 -21.72 4.45
N LEU A 434 -5.63 -20.52 4.93
CA LEU A 434 -6.97 -20.04 5.23
C LEU A 434 -7.49 -19.22 4.04
N HIS A 435 -8.69 -19.53 3.58
CA HIS A 435 -9.35 -18.80 2.50
C HIS A 435 -10.54 -17.99 3.03
N TYR A 436 -10.52 -16.69 2.81
CA TYR A 436 -11.61 -15.76 3.11
C TYR A 436 -12.24 -15.26 1.82
N MET A 437 -13.57 -15.14 1.79
CA MET A 437 -14.30 -14.64 0.63
C MET A 437 -15.36 -13.61 1.01
N THR A 438 -15.53 -12.60 0.15
CA THR A 438 -16.69 -11.69 0.11
C THR A 438 -17.26 -11.67 -1.31
N SER A 439 -18.57 -11.82 -1.45
CA SER A 439 -19.28 -11.77 -2.74
C SER A 439 -20.73 -11.34 -2.54
N ASP A 440 -21.51 -11.17 -3.63
CA ASP A 440 -22.95 -10.91 -3.52
C ASP A 440 -23.78 -12.15 -3.18
N ILE A 441 -23.16 -13.32 -3.07
CA ILE A 441 -23.82 -14.53 -2.55
C ILE A 441 -24.22 -14.25 -1.10
N SER A 442 -25.49 -14.58 -0.77
CA SER A 442 -26.04 -14.34 0.56
C SER A 442 -25.20 -15.04 1.65
N GLY A 443 -24.85 -14.30 2.69
CA GLY A 443 -24.07 -14.79 3.84
C GLY A 443 -22.56 -14.88 3.59
N ILE A 444 -22.06 -14.53 2.41
CA ILE A 444 -20.61 -14.53 2.11
C ILE A 444 -20.05 -13.12 2.33
N ASN A 445 -19.61 -12.87 3.56
CA ASN A 445 -19.14 -11.57 4.06
C ASN A 445 -17.87 -11.75 4.88
N PHE A 446 -16.70 -11.69 4.27
CA PHE A 446 -15.43 -12.03 4.92
C PHE A 446 -15.48 -13.41 5.59
N SER A 447 -16.05 -14.37 4.90
CA SER A 447 -16.35 -15.70 5.43
C SER A 447 -15.25 -16.68 5.08
N ILE A 448 -14.83 -17.51 6.07
CA ILE A 448 -13.87 -18.59 5.84
C ILE A 448 -14.53 -19.64 4.94
N GLN A 449 -13.80 -20.04 3.91
CA GLN A 449 -14.14 -21.12 2.98
C GLN A 449 -13.26 -22.34 3.27
N ASN A 450 -13.83 -23.54 3.15
CA ASN A 450 -13.10 -24.78 3.37
C ASN A 450 -12.88 -25.52 2.04
N ASP A 451 -12.47 -24.79 1.01
CA ASP A 451 -12.38 -25.26 -0.37
C ASP A 451 -10.95 -25.35 -0.90
N VAL A 452 -9.97 -24.85 -0.16
CA VAL A 452 -8.55 -25.01 -0.52
C VAL A 452 -8.02 -26.33 -0.01
N SER A 453 -7.48 -27.13 -0.92
CA SER A 453 -6.84 -28.41 -0.59
C SER A 453 -5.48 -28.52 -1.28
N PHE A 454 -4.48 -28.97 -0.56
CA PHE A 454 -3.15 -29.29 -1.07
C PHE A 454 -2.48 -30.36 -0.19
N ASN A 455 -1.46 -31.05 -0.72
CA ASN A 455 -0.61 -31.92 0.08
C ASN A 455 0.74 -31.22 0.31
N PHE A 456 1.42 -31.60 1.38
CA PHE A 456 2.77 -31.10 1.63
C PHE A 456 3.70 -31.44 0.44
N GLY A 457 4.28 -30.42 -0.16
CA GLY A 457 5.14 -30.53 -1.34
C GLY A 457 4.43 -30.30 -2.67
N ASP A 458 3.13 -30.06 -2.69
CA ASP A 458 2.45 -29.57 -3.89
C ASP A 458 2.99 -28.18 -4.26
N ARG A 459 3.08 -27.89 -5.53
CA ARG A 459 3.58 -26.59 -6.05
C ARG A 459 2.46 -25.57 -6.26
N TYR A 460 1.24 -26.02 -6.40
CA TYR A 460 0.08 -25.15 -6.62
C TYR A 460 -1.20 -25.78 -6.04
N THR A 461 -2.18 -24.92 -5.79
CA THR A 461 -3.56 -25.30 -5.53
C THR A 461 -4.48 -24.65 -6.55
N SER A 462 -5.69 -25.16 -6.73
CA SER A 462 -6.70 -24.54 -7.59
C SER A 462 -7.85 -23.99 -6.77
N LEU A 463 -8.40 -22.87 -7.20
CA LEU A 463 -9.51 -22.19 -6.57
C LEU A 463 -10.53 -21.73 -7.62
N LEU A 464 -11.81 -22.00 -7.39
CA LEU A 464 -12.90 -21.45 -8.18
C LEU A 464 -13.27 -20.07 -7.65
N LEU A 465 -13.14 -19.04 -8.48
CA LEU A 465 -13.50 -17.66 -8.16
C LEU A 465 -14.86 -17.32 -8.79
N PRO A 466 -15.93 -17.18 -7.99
CA PRO A 466 -17.21 -16.69 -8.51
C PRO A 466 -17.07 -15.31 -9.20
N SER A 467 -18.02 -14.99 -10.08
CA SER A 467 -18.12 -13.65 -10.63
C SER A 467 -18.28 -12.61 -9.53
N LEU A 468 -17.63 -11.46 -9.70
CA LEU A 468 -17.66 -10.31 -8.78
C LEU A 468 -17.43 -10.72 -7.32
N SER A 469 -16.24 -11.27 -7.04
CA SER A 469 -15.87 -11.77 -5.73
C SER A 469 -14.46 -11.37 -5.33
N PHE A 470 -14.25 -11.20 -4.02
CA PHE A 470 -12.96 -10.84 -3.46
C PHE A 470 -12.50 -11.92 -2.47
N HIS A 471 -11.26 -12.35 -2.63
CA HIS A 471 -10.67 -13.48 -1.92
C HIS A 471 -9.36 -13.09 -1.27
N SER A 472 -9.11 -13.67 -0.10
CA SER A 472 -7.80 -13.62 0.57
C SER A 472 -7.38 -15.03 0.95
N LEU A 473 -6.20 -15.44 0.48
CA LEU A 473 -5.54 -16.65 0.95
C LEU A 473 -4.43 -16.25 1.91
N VAL A 474 -4.51 -16.76 3.13
CA VAL A 474 -3.48 -16.57 4.15
C VAL A 474 -2.68 -17.85 4.27
N PHE A 475 -1.45 -17.82 3.78
CA PHE A 475 -0.52 -18.94 3.85
C PHE A 475 0.27 -18.86 5.16
N ASP A 476 0.21 -19.91 5.95
CA ASP A 476 1.10 -20.14 7.09
C ASP A 476 2.37 -20.82 6.60
N ILE A 477 3.53 -20.19 6.87
CA ILE A 477 4.82 -20.61 6.34
C ILE A 477 5.72 -21.16 7.46
N ASP A 478 6.18 -22.39 7.31
CA ASP A 478 7.27 -22.92 8.13
C ASP A 478 8.60 -22.23 7.77
N THR A 479 8.96 -21.24 8.56
CA THR A 479 10.20 -20.47 8.33
C THR A 479 11.46 -21.29 8.53
N SER A 480 11.39 -22.45 9.19
CA SER A 480 12.53 -23.35 9.31
C SER A 480 12.96 -23.94 7.98
N VAL A 481 12.00 -24.16 7.07
CA VAL A 481 12.26 -24.60 5.69
C VAL A 481 12.93 -23.50 4.88
N LEU A 482 12.59 -22.22 5.15
CA LEU A 482 13.26 -21.07 4.51
C LEU A 482 14.72 -20.97 4.93
N SER A 483 15.04 -21.32 6.17
CA SER A 483 16.42 -21.32 6.65
C SER A 483 17.29 -22.43 6.03
N LEU A 484 16.69 -23.55 5.66
CA LEU A 484 17.37 -24.62 4.91
C LEU A 484 17.69 -24.21 3.46
N ASN A 485 16.86 -23.32 2.90
CA ASN A 485 17.05 -22.68 1.60
C ASN A 485 17.61 -21.26 1.73
N SER A 486 18.03 -20.85 2.94
CA SER A 486 18.57 -19.52 3.16
C SER A 486 19.85 -19.32 2.36
N PRO A 487 19.96 -18.23 1.59
CA PRO A 487 21.09 -17.97 0.71
C PRO A 487 22.45 -17.82 1.40
N ASN A 488 22.55 -17.95 2.70
CA ASN A 488 23.86 -17.95 3.38
C ASN A 488 24.77 -19.12 2.93
N ASN A 489 24.20 -20.17 2.30
CA ASN A 489 24.98 -21.18 1.58
C ASN A 489 24.78 -21.16 0.06
N ALA A 490 23.74 -20.48 -0.50
CA ALA A 490 23.47 -20.36 -1.92
C ALA A 490 24.13 -19.11 -2.55
N ILE A 491 24.33 -18.06 -1.76
CA ILE A 491 24.78 -16.75 -2.25
C ILE A 491 26.21 -16.79 -2.81
N GLU A 492 27.02 -17.74 -2.39
CA GLU A 492 28.41 -17.77 -2.86
C GLU A 492 28.62 -18.61 -4.14
N PHE A 493 27.83 -19.65 -4.38
CA PHE A 493 28.04 -20.52 -5.54
C PHE A 493 27.43 -19.93 -6.83
N ASP A 494 26.31 -19.24 -6.76
CA ASP A 494 25.64 -18.60 -7.89
C ASP A 494 26.36 -17.33 -8.41
N LYS A 495 27.42 -16.89 -7.70
CA LYS A 495 28.31 -15.80 -8.13
C LYS A 495 29.50 -16.23 -8.99
N ILE A 496 29.51 -17.48 -9.49
CA ILE A 496 30.53 -17.88 -10.47
C ILE A 496 30.31 -17.11 -11.76
N ILE A 497 31.31 -16.32 -12.15
CA ILE A 497 31.27 -15.49 -13.34
C ILE A 497 32.19 -16.10 -14.42
N ALA A 498 31.67 -16.25 -15.64
CA ALA A 498 32.45 -16.69 -16.81
C ALA A 498 32.51 -15.56 -17.83
N TYR A 499 33.72 -15.11 -18.17
CA TYR A 499 33.93 -14.04 -19.15
C TYR A 499 35.29 -14.16 -19.87
N PRO A 500 35.41 -13.62 -21.09
CA PRO A 500 34.33 -13.09 -21.92
C PRO A 500 33.40 -14.22 -22.40
N ASN A 501 32.14 -13.86 -22.62
CA ASN A 501 31.17 -14.75 -23.24
C ASN A 501 30.33 -13.91 -24.22
N PRO A 502 30.51 -14.09 -25.54
CA PRO A 502 31.29 -15.12 -26.22
C PRO A 502 32.82 -15.05 -26.02
N ALA A 503 33.51 -16.22 -26.13
CA ALA A 503 34.94 -16.38 -25.95
C ALA A 503 35.66 -16.74 -27.27
N LYS A 504 36.86 -16.17 -27.50
CA LYS A 504 37.69 -16.50 -28.65
C LYS A 504 38.83 -17.46 -28.30
N GLU A 505 39.70 -17.08 -27.41
CA GLU A 505 40.87 -17.86 -27.05
C GLU A 505 40.80 -18.40 -25.63
N PHE A 506 40.27 -17.58 -24.72
CA PHE A 506 40.18 -17.91 -23.30
C PHE A 506 38.80 -17.56 -22.75
N ILE A 507 38.36 -18.32 -21.74
CA ILE A 507 37.25 -17.98 -20.85
C ILE A 507 37.76 -18.05 -19.41
N THR A 508 37.51 -17.00 -18.64
CA THR A 508 37.90 -16.91 -17.23
C THR A 508 36.70 -17.19 -16.34
N LEU A 509 36.87 -18.14 -15.45
CA LEU A 509 35.92 -18.41 -14.36
C LEU A 509 36.42 -17.70 -13.11
N LYS A 510 35.56 -16.92 -12.48
CA LYS A 510 35.79 -16.39 -11.11
C LYS A 510 34.89 -17.10 -10.13
N PHE A 511 35.51 -17.59 -9.06
CA PHE A 511 34.81 -18.29 -8.01
C PHE A 511 34.57 -17.36 -6.82
N PRO A 512 33.42 -17.45 -6.12
CA PRO A 512 33.10 -16.59 -5.00
C PRO A 512 34.00 -16.81 -3.78
N ILE A 513 34.42 -18.05 -3.55
CA ILE A 513 35.30 -18.42 -2.43
C ILE A 513 36.53 -19.19 -2.90
N LEU A 514 37.55 -19.25 -2.06
CA LEU A 514 38.71 -20.12 -2.24
C LEU A 514 38.34 -21.55 -1.82
N SER A 515 38.35 -22.50 -2.78
CA SER A 515 37.91 -23.87 -2.55
C SER A 515 38.39 -24.81 -3.66
N ASP A 516 38.17 -26.10 -3.44
CA ASP A 516 38.36 -27.11 -4.49
C ASP A 516 37.16 -27.15 -5.42
N TYR A 517 37.43 -27.08 -6.73
CA TYR A 517 36.40 -27.13 -7.76
C TYR A 517 36.66 -28.22 -8.78
N THR A 518 35.63 -28.92 -9.19
CA THR A 518 35.63 -29.80 -10.36
C THR A 518 35.00 -29.09 -11.54
N ILE A 519 35.70 -29.01 -12.66
CA ILE A 519 35.24 -28.38 -13.90
C ILE A 519 35.09 -29.45 -14.95
N GLU A 520 33.89 -29.57 -15.50
CA GLU A 520 33.60 -30.44 -16.62
C GLU A 520 33.00 -29.61 -17.76
N ILE A 521 33.47 -29.82 -19.01
CA ILE A 521 32.98 -29.09 -20.16
C ILE A 521 32.36 -30.05 -21.15
N TYR A 522 31.19 -29.69 -21.60
CA TYR A 522 30.38 -30.47 -22.50
C TYR A 522 30.08 -29.69 -23.78
N GLN A 523 30.12 -30.39 -24.91
CA GLN A 523 29.53 -29.91 -26.15
C GLN A 523 28.00 -29.99 -26.09
N ILE A 524 27.35 -29.32 -27.04
CA ILE A 524 25.88 -29.28 -27.11
C ILE A 524 25.25 -30.68 -27.30
N ASP A 525 26.00 -31.64 -27.84
CA ASP A 525 25.58 -33.03 -28.00
C ASP A 525 25.75 -33.88 -26.72
N GLY A 526 26.16 -33.26 -25.60
CA GLY A 526 26.39 -33.93 -24.33
C GLY A 526 27.74 -34.61 -24.17
N LYS A 527 28.61 -34.52 -25.19
CA LYS A 527 29.96 -35.10 -25.13
C LYS A 527 30.85 -34.27 -24.20
N LYS A 528 31.38 -34.92 -23.15
CA LYS A 528 32.38 -34.32 -22.28
C LYS A 528 33.74 -34.18 -23.01
N ILE A 529 34.29 -32.98 -23.03
CA ILE A 529 35.54 -32.66 -23.71
C ILE A 529 36.68 -32.23 -22.79
N VAL A 530 36.35 -31.73 -21.61
CA VAL A 530 37.32 -31.35 -20.57
C VAL A 530 36.81 -31.80 -19.20
N GLU A 531 37.76 -32.30 -18.40
CA GLU A 531 37.55 -32.53 -16.98
C GLU A 531 38.80 -32.09 -16.23
N THR A 532 38.69 -31.28 -15.22
CA THR A 532 39.81 -30.83 -14.36
C THR A 532 39.36 -30.60 -12.95
N VAL A 533 40.26 -30.82 -11.99
CA VAL A 533 40.07 -30.50 -10.59
C VAL A 533 41.03 -29.37 -10.24
N LEU A 534 40.50 -28.36 -9.64
CA LEU A 534 41.23 -27.20 -9.13
C LEU A 534 41.30 -27.28 -7.61
N HIS A 535 42.49 -27.09 -7.06
CA HIS A 535 42.68 -27.03 -5.61
C HIS A 535 42.94 -25.60 -5.18
N ASP A 536 42.28 -25.19 -4.07
CA ASP A 536 42.39 -23.85 -3.50
C ASP A 536 42.29 -22.74 -4.53
N ALA A 537 41.31 -22.88 -5.45
CA ALA A 537 41.12 -21.95 -6.54
C ALA A 537 40.13 -20.83 -6.23
N LYS A 538 40.46 -19.60 -6.62
CA LYS A 538 39.57 -18.44 -6.63
C LYS A 538 39.23 -17.96 -8.04
N GLY A 539 39.82 -18.61 -9.03
CA GLY A 539 39.53 -18.39 -10.43
C GLY A 539 40.28 -19.40 -11.31
N TYR A 540 39.85 -19.55 -12.55
CA TYR A 540 40.45 -20.44 -13.51
C TYR A 540 40.34 -19.85 -14.93
N GLN A 541 41.43 -19.83 -15.66
CA GLN A 541 41.45 -19.44 -17.08
C GLN A 541 41.53 -20.69 -17.93
N LEU A 542 40.50 -20.95 -18.71
CA LEU A 542 40.42 -22.05 -19.62
C LEU A 542 40.82 -21.58 -21.04
N ASN A 543 41.76 -22.26 -21.67
CA ASN A 543 42.06 -22.05 -23.06
C ASN A 543 41.04 -22.79 -23.94
N VAL A 544 40.32 -22.07 -24.76
CA VAL A 544 39.28 -22.59 -25.66
C VAL A 544 39.66 -22.40 -27.14
N SER A 545 40.90 -22.02 -27.46
CA SER A 545 41.35 -21.76 -28.82
C SER A 545 41.22 -22.99 -29.75
N SER A 546 41.37 -24.19 -29.19
CA SER A 546 41.20 -25.45 -29.92
C SER A 546 39.76 -25.93 -30.04
N PHE A 547 38.80 -25.24 -29.44
CA PHE A 547 37.39 -25.62 -29.51
C PHE A 547 36.80 -25.14 -30.84
N LEU A 548 35.92 -25.94 -31.41
CA LEU A 548 35.12 -25.52 -32.56
C LEU A 548 34.16 -24.41 -32.16
N SER A 549 33.86 -23.51 -33.11
CA SER A 549 32.82 -22.50 -32.85
C SER A 549 31.48 -23.16 -32.54
N GLY A 550 30.83 -22.73 -31.44
CA GLY A 550 29.59 -23.35 -31.01
C GLY A 550 29.25 -23.07 -29.53
N VAL A 551 28.23 -23.73 -29.05
CA VAL A 551 27.74 -23.62 -27.66
C VAL A 551 28.34 -24.74 -26.82
N TYR A 552 28.77 -24.37 -25.63
CA TYR A 552 29.35 -25.27 -24.63
C TYR A 552 28.72 -25.04 -23.27
N PHE A 553 28.76 -26.08 -22.42
CA PHE A 553 28.30 -26.04 -21.05
C PHE A 553 29.45 -26.38 -20.12
N ILE A 554 29.65 -25.57 -19.10
CA ILE A 554 30.64 -25.78 -18.05
C ILE A 554 29.89 -26.17 -16.77
N ASN A 555 30.02 -27.43 -16.36
CA ASN A 555 29.54 -27.89 -15.07
C ASN A 555 30.65 -27.66 -14.04
N ILE A 556 30.31 -26.98 -12.99
CA ILE A 556 31.23 -26.64 -11.89
C ILE A 556 30.67 -27.24 -10.60
N GLY A 557 31.44 -28.14 -10.00
CA GLY A 557 31.11 -28.74 -8.71
C GLY A 557 32.08 -28.27 -7.60
N SER A 558 31.61 -28.09 -6.39
CA SER A 558 32.44 -27.90 -5.22
C SER A 558 32.10 -28.94 -4.17
N LYS A 559 33.13 -29.71 -3.76
CA LYS A 559 32.96 -30.72 -2.69
C LYS A 559 32.73 -30.12 -1.31
N SER A 560 33.33 -28.94 -1.04
CA SER A 560 33.19 -28.27 0.25
C SER A 560 31.79 -27.70 0.49
N MET A 561 31.07 -27.41 -0.62
CA MET A 561 29.72 -26.84 -0.55
C MET A 561 28.63 -27.84 -0.94
N ASP A 562 29.00 -29.05 -1.37
CA ASP A 562 28.09 -30.08 -1.94
C ASP A 562 27.11 -29.49 -2.99
N LYS A 563 27.65 -28.64 -3.88
CA LYS A 563 26.86 -27.91 -4.89
C LYS A 563 27.46 -28.06 -6.28
N LYS A 564 26.57 -27.99 -7.28
CA LYS A 564 26.92 -27.94 -8.68
C LYS A 564 26.17 -26.80 -9.38
N THR A 565 26.82 -26.18 -10.36
CA THR A 565 26.17 -25.20 -11.25
C THR A 565 26.63 -25.42 -12.68
N THR A 566 25.84 -24.96 -13.65
CA THR A 566 26.15 -25.07 -15.08
C THR A 566 26.13 -23.68 -15.68
N ILE A 567 27.21 -23.34 -16.40
CA ILE A 567 27.34 -22.08 -17.14
C ILE A 567 27.39 -22.39 -18.63
N LYS A 568 26.56 -21.73 -19.40
CA LYS A 568 26.61 -21.75 -20.87
C LYS A 568 27.61 -20.71 -21.38
N PHE A 569 28.47 -21.07 -22.30
CA PHE A 569 29.26 -20.11 -23.07
C PHE A 569 29.26 -20.38 -24.57
N ILE A 570 29.58 -19.37 -25.35
CA ILE A 570 29.66 -19.40 -26.80
C ILE A 570 31.12 -19.24 -27.18
N LYS A 571 31.65 -20.19 -27.99
CA LYS A 571 32.94 -20.08 -28.62
C LYS A 571 32.78 -19.44 -30.00
N GLU A 572 33.40 -18.31 -30.19
CA GLU A 572 33.50 -17.64 -31.49
C GLU A 572 34.70 -18.15 -32.32
N LYS A 573 34.69 -17.78 -33.62
CA LYS A 573 35.80 -18.08 -34.53
C LYS A 573 37.07 -17.32 -34.17
#